data_dcff571f333f1aca44346d548019891a
#
_entry.id   dcff571f333f1aca44346d548019891a
#
_cell.length_a   1.000
_cell.length_b   1.000
_cell.length_c   1.000
_cell.angle_alpha   90.00
_cell.angle_beta   90.00
_cell.angle_gamma   90.00
#
_symmetry.space_group_name_H-M   'P 1'
#
loop_
_entity.id
_entity.type
_entity.pdbx_description
1 polymer ?
#
loop_
_entity_poly.entity_id
_entity_poly.type
_entity_poly.pdbx_seq_one_letter_code
_entity_poly.pdbx_strand_id
1 'polypeptide(L)'
;FILTVLYVHFRGRIRYAFWRQLSDHSTFTAPLNSLMYLFSGVPVTPYLELRRFPELDVLQANWQTIRAEGEQLLAMQEIKAANGYNDAGFNSFFKTGWKRFYLKWYDDAHPSARHLCPETTALLSKIPGVKAAMFATLPDGSRLPRHRDPWAGSLRYHLGLSTPND
;
A
#
# COMPACT_ATOMS: atom_id res chain seq x y z
N PHE A 1 -9.10 13.34 -24.06
CA PHE A 1 -9.37 13.41 -22.62
C PHE A 1 -10.71 12.75 -22.28
N ILE A 2 -11.85 13.19 -22.84
CA ILE A 2 -13.18 12.66 -22.50
C ILE A 2 -13.25 11.13 -22.73
N LEU A 3 -12.76 10.65 -23.86
CA LEU A 3 -12.74 9.22 -24.17
C LEU A 3 -11.95 8.40 -23.15
N THR A 4 -10.82 8.91 -22.68
CA THR A 4 -10.02 8.22 -21.65
C THR A 4 -10.74 8.22 -20.31
N VAL A 5 -11.43 9.29 -19.94
CA VAL A 5 -12.27 9.33 -18.73
C VAL A 5 -13.40 8.32 -18.80
N LEU A 6 -14.11 8.26 -19.92
CA LEU A 6 -15.18 7.28 -20.16
C LEU A 6 -14.61 5.85 -20.08
N TYR A 7 -13.49 5.59 -20.75
CA TYR A 7 -12.82 4.30 -20.71
C TYR A 7 -12.50 3.87 -19.28
N VAL A 8 -11.83 4.72 -18.50
CA VAL A 8 -11.48 4.42 -17.10
C VAL A 8 -12.72 4.25 -16.22
N HIS A 9 -13.76 5.06 -16.46
CA HIS A 9 -15.01 4.97 -15.70
C HIS A 9 -15.75 3.65 -15.96
N PHE A 10 -15.88 3.24 -17.21
CA PHE A 10 -16.70 2.08 -17.57
C PHE A 10 -15.98 0.74 -17.42
N ARG A 11 -14.65 0.70 -17.50
CA ARG A 11 -13.90 -0.53 -17.30
C ARG A 11 -13.84 -0.99 -15.82
N GLY A 12 -13.95 -0.07 -14.86
CA GLY A 12 -13.88 -0.36 -13.43
C GLY A 12 -15.19 -0.91 -12.87
N ARG A 13 -15.09 -1.65 -11.76
CA ARG A 13 -16.29 -2.12 -11.02
C ARG A 13 -16.93 -1.02 -10.17
N ILE A 14 -16.18 0.05 -9.88
CA ILE A 14 -16.65 1.19 -9.09
C ILE A 14 -17.06 2.27 -10.07
N ARG A 15 -18.32 2.69 -9.96
CA ARG A 15 -18.87 3.79 -10.76
C ARG A 15 -19.30 4.89 -9.81
N TYR A 16 -18.81 6.08 -10.05
CA TYR A 16 -19.21 7.25 -9.28
C TYR A 16 -20.34 7.99 -9.98
N ALA A 17 -21.16 8.68 -9.17
CA ALA A 17 -22.12 9.64 -9.71
C ALA A 17 -21.37 10.76 -10.45
N PHE A 18 -22.01 11.38 -11.43
CA PHE A 18 -21.41 12.34 -12.36
C PHE A 18 -20.57 13.43 -11.65
N TRP A 19 -21.14 14.10 -10.65
CA TRP A 19 -20.45 15.18 -9.93
C TRP A 19 -19.22 14.70 -9.16
N ARG A 20 -19.34 13.52 -8.54
CA ARG A 20 -18.18 12.91 -7.88
C ARG A 20 -17.11 12.48 -8.87
N GLN A 21 -17.51 11.98 -10.04
CA GLN A 21 -16.56 11.60 -11.09
C GLN A 21 -15.75 12.81 -11.56
N LEU A 22 -16.36 13.99 -11.71
CA LEU A 22 -15.67 15.22 -12.16
C LEU A 22 -14.57 15.66 -11.18
N SER A 23 -14.77 15.46 -9.88
CA SER A 23 -13.81 15.83 -8.84
C SER A 23 -12.88 14.69 -8.42
N ASP A 24 -13.08 13.49 -8.94
CA ASP A 24 -12.27 12.32 -8.59
C ASP A 24 -10.92 12.36 -9.32
N HIS A 25 -9.86 11.97 -8.60
CA HIS A 25 -8.51 11.89 -9.17
C HIS A 25 -8.44 11.03 -10.43
N SER A 26 -9.30 9.98 -10.53
CA SER A 26 -9.34 9.10 -11.70
C SER A 26 -9.74 9.80 -12.99
N THR A 27 -10.36 10.97 -12.91
CA THR A 27 -10.67 11.81 -14.08
C THR A 27 -9.40 12.49 -14.59
N PHE A 28 -8.61 13.08 -13.69
CA PHE A 28 -7.40 13.80 -14.09
C PHE A 28 -6.28 12.87 -14.55
N THR A 29 -6.18 11.70 -13.93
CA THR A 29 -5.16 10.69 -14.29
C THR A 29 -5.60 9.78 -15.44
N ALA A 30 -6.83 9.90 -15.95
CA ALA A 30 -7.40 9.02 -16.96
C ALA A 30 -6.54 8.86 -18.22
N PRO A 31 -5.97 9.91 -18.83
CA PRO A 31 -5.11 9.74 -20.00
C PRO A 31 -3.92 8.82 -19.73
N LEU A 32 -3.19 9.06 -18.64
CA LEU A 32 -2.03 8.24 -18.26
C LEU A 32 -2.45 6.82 -17.86
N ASN A 33 -3.50 6.68 -17.08
CA ASN A 33 -4.02 5.37 -16.66
C ASN A 33 -4.51 4.55 -17.86
N SER A 34 -5.10 5.19 -18.88
CA SER A 34 -5.51 4.50 -20.09
C SER A 34 -4.32 3.92 -20.84
N LEU A 35 -3.23 4.66 -20.96
CA LEU A 35 -1.99 4.16 -21.56
C LEU A 35 -1.42 2.98 -20.75
N MET A 36 -1.39 3.10 -19.42
CA MET A 36 -0.95 2.00 -18.55
C MET A 36 -1.79 0.74 -18.76
N TYR A 37 -3.10 0.85 -18.85
CA TYR A 37 -3.98 -0.29 -19.09
C TYR A 37 -3.81 -0.92 -20.46
N LEU A 38 -3.56 -0.12 -21.50
CA LEU A 38 -3.41 -0.59 -22.87
C LEU A 38 -2.06 -1.28 -23.11
N PHE A 39 -1.00 -0.81 -22.43
CA PHE A 39 0.36 -1.28 -22.64
C PHE A 39 0.94 -2.05 -21.45
N SER A 40 0.10 -2.42 -20.48
CA SER A 40 0.55 -3.21 -19.33
C SER A 40 1.03 -4.59 -19.75
N GLY A 41 2.23 -4.97 -19.34
CA GLY A 41 2.71 -6.35 -19.40
C GLY A 41 2.09 -7.29 -18.36
N VAL A 42 1.30 -6.74 -17.44
CA VAL A 42 0.62 -7.48 -16.36
C VAL A 42 -0.87 -7.50 -16.66
N PRO A 43 -1.57 -8.63 -16.45
CA PRO A 43 -3.01 -8.70 -16.63
C PRO A 43 -3.75 -7.66 -15.81
N VAL A 44 -4.69 -6.97 -16.44
CA VAL A 44 -5.48 -5.92 -15.78
C VAL A 44 -6.69 -6.54 -15.09
N THR A 45 -6.43 -7.32 -14.07
CA THR A 45 -7.41 -8.01 -13.23
C THR A 45 -7.34 -7.50 -11.79
N PRO A 46 -8.42 -7.59 -11.01
CA PRO A 46 -8.43 -7.15 -9.61
C PRO A 46 -7.42 -7.87 -8.73
N TYR A 47 -7.16 -9.13 -9.02
CA TYR A 47 -6.21 -9.97 -8.30
C TYR A 47 -5.26 -10.62 -9.28
N LEU A 48 -3.98 -10.68 -8.90
CA LEU A 48 -2.92 -11.28 -9.67
C LEU A 48 -2.42 -12.53 -8.94
N GLU A 49 -2.03 -13.52 -9.72
CA GLU A 49 -1.44 -14.73 -9.17
C GLU A 49 -0.03 -14.43 -8.66
N LEU A 50 0.22 -14.78 -7.40
CA LEU A 50 1.49 -14.51 -6.72
C LEU A 50 2.69 -15.14 -7.43
N ARG A 51 2.51 -16.30 -8.05
CA ARG A 51 3.57 -16.97 -8.86
C ARG A 51 4.17 -16.12 -9.99
N ARG A 52 3.52 -15.00 -10.33
CA ARG A 52 4.08 -14.03 -11.31
C ARG A 52 5.10 -13.09 -10.70
N PHE A 53 5.25 -13.11 -9.39
CA PHE A 53 6.09 -12.21 -8.60
C PHE A 53 6.94 -13.00 -7.60
N PRO A 54 7.83 -13.92 -8.08
CA PRO A 54 8.63 -14.78 -7.22
C PRO A 54 9.54 -13.98 -6.28
N GLU A 55 9.87 -12.74 -6.63
CA GLU A 55 10.60 -11.82 -5.77
C GLU A 55 9.90 -11.52 -4.44
N LEU A 56 8.58 -11.74 -4.35
CA LEU A 56 7.81 -11.57 -3.12
C LEU A 56 7.88 -12.77 -2.16
N ASP A 57 8.37 -13.92 -2.63
CA ASP A 57 8.47 -15.14 -1.82
C ASP A 57 9.36 -14.92 -0.59
N VAL A 58 10.36 -14.06 -0.69
CA VAL A 58 11.23 -13.70 0.43
C VAL A 58 10.46 -13.06 1.59
N LEU A 59 9.39 -12.31 1.32
CA LEU A 59 8.55 -11.73 2.36
C LEU A 59 7.65 -12.79 2.99
N GLN A 60 7.10 -13.70 2.19
CA GLN A 60 6.30 -14.80 2.71
C GLN A 60 7.12 -15.75 3.57
N ALA A 61 8.31 -16.12 3.13
CA ALA A 61 9.20 -17.00 3.88
C ALA A 61 9.64 -16.42 5.23
N ASN A 62 9.63 -15.09 5.37
CA ASN A 62 10.07 -14.39 6.58
C ASN A 62 8.91 -13.67 7.31
N TRP A 63 7.67 -14.06 7.07
CA TRP A 63 6.50 -13.37 7.63
C TRP A 63 6.51 -13.24 9.15
N GLN A 64 7.04 -14.24 9.85
CA GLN A 64 7.13 -14.25 11.32
C GLN A 64 8.08 -13.16 11.85
N THR A 65 9.23 -12.99 11.21
CA THR A 65 10.17 -11.91 11.53
C THR A 65 9.55 -10.54 11.26
N ILE A 66 8.87 -10.39 10.12
CA ILE A 66 8.16 -9.16 9.75
C ILE A 66 7.03 -8.87 10.76
N ARG A 67 6.29 -9.92 11.17
CA ARG A 67 5.25 -9.81 12.19
C ARG A 67 5.82 -9.34 13.52
N ALA A 68 6.91 -9.94 13.99
CA ALA A 68 7.53 -9.57 15.26
C ALA A 68 7.94 -8.10 15.32
N GLU A 69 8.57 -7.59 14.26
CA GLU A 69 8.90 -6.15 14.16
C GLU A 69 7.65 -5.27 14.12
N GLY A 70 6.61 -5.68 13.40
CA GLY A 70 5.32 -4.96 13.36
C GLY A 70 4.62 -4.92 14.72
N GLU A 71 4.59 -6.03 15.45
CA GLU A 71 4.02 -6.11 16.81
C GLU A 71 4.82 -5.26 17.81
N GLN A 72 6.14 -5.27 17.70
CA GLN A 72 6.99 -4.40 18.51
C GLN A 72 6.67 -2.91 18.28
N LEU A 73 6.48 -2.49 17.03
CA LEU A 73 6.06 -1.13 16.71
C LEU A 73 4.71 -0.76 17.35
N LEU A 74 3.75 -1.69 17.34
CA LEU A 74 2.46 -1.46 17.98
C LEU A 74 2.59 -1.28 19.49
N ALA A 75 3.40 -2.10 20.14
CA ALA A 75 3.67 -1.98 21.57
C ALA A 75 4.38 -0.66 21.92
N MET A 76 5.30 -0.22 21.09
CA MET A 76 6.04 1.05 21.29
C MET A 76 5.16 2.29 21.19
N GLN A 77 4.02 2.24 20.49
CA GLN A 77 3.07 3.36 20.43
C GLN A 77 2.51 3.72 21.81
N GLU A 78 2.29 2.76 22.67
CA GLU A 78 1.82 2.97 24.03
C GLU A 78 2.89 3.64 24.92
N ILE A 79 4.17 3.46 24.58
CA ILE A 79 5.32 3.92 25.37
C ILE A 79 5.79 5.31 24.92
N LYS A 80 5.15 5.96 23.95
CA LYS A 80 5.60 7.24 23.36
C LYS A 80 7.03 7.21 22.79
N ALA A 81 7.45 6.11 22.22
CA ALA A 81 8.83 5.89 21.78
C ALA A 81 9.21 6.60 20.47
N ALA A 82 8.39 7.48 19.94
CA ALA A 82 8.72 8.26 18.73
C ALA A 82 9.55 9.53 19.01
N ASN A 83 10.08 9.69 20.19
CA ASN A 83 10.93 10.82 20.52
C ASN A 83 12.30 10.67 19.85
N GLY A 84 12.52 11.44 18.78
CA GLY A 84 13.83 11.55 18.13
C GLY A 84 13.85 11.23 16.63
N TYR A 85 12.78 10.73 16.05
CA TYR A 85 12.69 10.48 14.60
C TYR A 85 11.82 11.54 13.92
N ASN A 86 12.43 12.35 13.06
CA ASN A 86 11.73 13.39 12.28
C ASN A 86 11.26 12.92 10.91
N ASP A 87 11.28 11.62 10.66
CA ASP A 87 10.82 11.03 9.41
C ASP A 87 9.40 10.45 9.53
N ALA A 88 8.91 9.81 8.46
CA ALA A 88 7.55 9.35 8.31
C ALA A 88 7.13 8.24 9.29
N GLY A 89 7.30 8.45 10.58
CA GLY A 89 6.82 7.58 11.63
C GLY A 89 5.30 7.48 11.67
N PHE A 90 4.72 7.30 12.82
CA PHE A 90 3.29 7.05 13.08
C PHE A 90 2.30 8.16 12.67
N ASN A 91 2.54 8.84 11.55
CA ASN A 91 1.94 10.13 11.25
C ASN A 91 0.54 10.11 10.63
N SER A 92 -0.14 8.99 10.51
CA SER A 92 -1.47 9.09 9.93
C SER A 92 -2.54 8.36 10.72
N PHE A 93 -3.24 9.15 11.53
CA PHE A 93 -4.56 8.80 12.00
C PHE A 93 -5.57 9.28 10.96
N PHE A 94 -6.17 8.37 10.23
CA PHE A 94 -7.38 8.70 9.50
C PHE A 94 -8.57 8.68 10.48
N LYS A 95 -9.65 9.37 10.12
CA LYS A 95 -10.91 9.42 10.86
C LYS A 95 -11.48 8.04 11.27
N THR A 96 -10.97 6.96 10.69
CA THR A 96 -11.35 5.56 10.92
C THR A 96 -10.42 4.79 11.86
N GLY A 97 -9.45 5.45 12.50
CA GLY A 97 -8.51 4.79 13.42
C GLY A 97 -7.37 4.00 12.77
N TRP A 98 -7.21 4.09 11.45
CA TRP A 98 -6.07 3.47 10.78
C TRP A 98 -4.76 4.05 11.27
N LYS A 99 -3.81 3.16 11.59
CA LYS A 99 -2.45 3.54 11.93
C LYS A 99 -1.51 3.02 10.84
N ARG A 100 -0.48 3.80 10.52
CA ARG A 100 0.54 3.43 9.54
C ARG A 100 1.92 3.77 10.07
N PHE A 101 2.86 2.90 9.75
CA PHE A 101 4.29 3.16 9.90
C PHE A 101 4.96 2.92 8.55
N TYR A 102 5.55 3.95 7.98
CA TYR A 102 6.21 3.86 6.68
C TYR A 102 7.60 3.25 6.83
N LEU A 103 7.84 2.16 6.09
CA LEU A 103 9.13 1.50 5.99
C LEU A 103 9.98 2.12 4.88
N LYS A 104 9.34 2.42 3.74
CA LYS A 104 9.96 2.96 2.55
C LYS A 104 8.96 3.83 1.77
N TRP A 105 9.44 4.91 1.18
CA TRP A 105 8.63 5.75 0.29
C TRP A 105 9.49 6.26 -0.88
N TYR A 106 9.34 5.63 -2.05
CA TYR A 106 10.00 5.83 -3.34
C TYR A 106 11.50 5.58 -3.37
N ASP A 107 12.29 6.12 -2.47
CA ASP A 107 13.74 5.96 -2.42
C ASP A 107 14.16 4.85 -1.45
N ASP A 108 15.02 5.17 -0.54
CA ASP A 108 15.47 4.28 0.51
C ASP A 108 14.46 4.13 1.65
N ALA A 109 14.72 3.15 2.50
CA ALA A 109 13.98 3.00 3.75
C ALA A 109 14.20 4.22 4.65
N HIS A 110 13.13 4.64 5.34
CA HIS A 110 13.21 5.73 6.32
C HIS A 110 14.21 5.41 7.43
N PRO A 111 14.93 6.41 7.97
CA PRO A 111 15.88 6.20 9.07
C PRO A 111 15.26 5.51 10.28
N SER A 112 14.05 5.92 10.70
CA SER A 112 13.30 5.25 11.77
C SER A 112 13.01 3.79 11.46
N ALA A 113 12.66 3.47 10.21
CA ALA A 113 12.36 2.11 9.79
C ALA A 113 13.62 1.22 9.80
N ARG A 114 14.76 1.75 9.37
CA ARG A 114 16.04 1.02 9.44
C ARG A 114 16.44 0.69 10.87
N HIS A 115 16.10 1.56 11.81
CA HIS A 115 16.41 1.37 13.22
C HIS A 115 15.42 0.44 13.94
N LEU A 116 14.13 0.62 13.70
CA LEU A 116 13.07 -0.09 14.40
C LEU A 116 12.66 -1.41 13.75
N CYS A 117 12.89 -1.54 12.43
CA CYS A 117 12.52 -2.70 11.62
C CYS A 117 13.66 -3.08 10.66
N PRO A 118 14.88 -3.35 11.19
CA PRO A 118 16.05 -3.61 10.34
C PRO A 118 15.88 -4.82 9.43
N GLU A 119 15.30 -5.90 9.93
CA GLU A 119 15.09 -7.12 9.15
C GLU A 119 14.09 -6.92 8.02
N THR A 120 12.94 -6.29 8.30
CA THR A 120 11.94 -6.00 7.27
C THR A 120 12.49 -5.06 6.20
N THR A 121 13.25 -4.04 6.60
CA THR A 121 13.86 -3.12 5.61
C THR A 121 14.94 -3.81 4.77
N ALA A 122 15.71 -4.72 5.36
CA ALA A 122 16.68 -5.53 4.63
C ALA A 122 16.01 -6.48 3.64
N LEU A 123 14.88 -7.10 4.00
CA LEU A 123 14.10 -7.93 3.09
C LEU A 123 13.53 -7.11 1.93
N LEU A 124 12.96 -5.95 2.21
CA LEU A 124 12.41 -5.05 1.18
C LEU A 124 13.48 -4.56 0.20
N SER A 125 14.73 -4.38 0.65
CA SER A 125 15.83 -3.96 -0.21
C SER A 125 16.20 -4.99 -1.28
N LYS A 126 15.87 -6.26 -1.05
CA LYS A 126 16.09 -7.36 -2.01
C LYS A 126 15.09 -7.37 -3.16
N ILE A 127 14.03 -6.55 -3.09
CA ILE A 127 12.96 -6.51 -4.08
C ILE A 127 13.03 -5.20 -4.87
N PRO A 128 13.63 -5.19 -6.08
CA PRO A 128 13.90 -3.94 -6.81
C PRO A 128 12.65 -3.14 -7.19
N GLY A 129 11.52 -3.83 -7.34
CA GLY A 129 10.25 -3.22 -7.74
C GLY A 129 9.50 -2.47 -6.63
N VAL A 130 9.91 -2.64 -5.36
CA VAL A 130 9.22 -2.00 -4.23
C VAL A 130 9.51 -0.50 -4.19
N LYS A 131 8.47 0.29 -4.43
CA LYS A 131 8.53 1.76 -4.36
C LYS A 131 8.05 2.31 -3.03
N ALA A 132 7.09 1.64 -2.40
CA ALA A 132 6.58 2.02 -1.09
C ALA A 132 6.25 0.78 -0.28
N ALA A 133 6.50 0.83 1.01
CA ALA A 133 6.13 -0.21 1.96
C ALA A 133 5.74 0.40 3.30
N MET A 134 4.77 -0.19 3.96
CA MET A 134 4.33 0.26 5.28
C MET A 134 3.71 -0.88 6.07
N PHE A 135 3.83 -0.82 7.37
CA PHE A 135 2.91 -1.50 8.26
C PHE A 135 1.60 -0.71 8.34
N ALA A 136 0.49 -1.40 8.36
CA ALA A 136 -0.83 -0.79 8.52
C ALA A 136 -1.67 -1.62 9.48
N THR A 137 -2.33 -0.96 10.41
CA THR A 137 -3.27 -1.59 11.35
C THR A 137 -4.67 -1.08 11.09
N LEU A 138 -5.60 -1.99 11.01
CA LEU A 138 -7.02 -1.73 10.87
C LEU A 138 -7.70 -2.07 12.20
N PRO A 139 -8.35 -1.14 12.89
CA PRO A 139 -9.09 -1.44 14.11
C PRO A 139 -10.26 -2.40 13.83
N ASP A 140 -10.67 -3.14 14.84
CA ASP A 140 -11.83 -4.03 14.79
C ASP A 140 -13.08 -3.28 14.32
N GLY A 141 -13.87 -3.95 13.49
CA GLY A 141 -15.08 -3.36 12.90
C GLY A 141 -14.83 -2.30 11.82
N SER A 142 -13.59 -1.94 11.56
CA SER A 142 -13.26 -0.99 10.50
C SER A 142 -13.53 -1.56 9.12
N ARG A 143 -13.98 -0.68 8.22
CA ARG A 143 -14.25 -1.05 6.83
C ARG A 143 -13.56 -0.09 5.88
N LEU A 144 -12.78 -0.63 4.97
CA LEU A 144 -12.26 0.15 3.85
C LEU A 144 -13.35 0.30 2.78
N PRO A 145 -13.84 1.53 2.54
CA PRO A 145 -14.81 1.74 1.47
C PRO A 145 -14.19 1.44 0.11
N ARG A 146 -15.01 0.98 -0.82
CA ARG A 146 -14.58 0.78 -2.20
C ARG A 146 -14.08 2.11 -2.79
N HIS A 147 -12.88 2.09 -3.33
CA HIS A 147 -12.24 3.26 -3.91
C HIS A 147 -11.45 2.88 -5.16
N ARG A 148 -11.03 3.88 -5.89
CA ARG A 148 -10.06 3.75 -6.98
C ARG A 148 -8.74 4.35 -6.51
N ASP A 149 -7.66 3.70 -6.84
CA ASP A 149 -6.33 4.29 -6.68
C ASP A 149 -6.08 5.32 -7.79
N PRO A 150 -5.30 6.38 -7.51
CA PRO A 150 -5.04 7.42 -8.50
C PRO A 150 -4.17 6.95 -9.66
N TRP A 151 -3.40 5.89 -9.46
CA TRP A 151 -2.36 5.48 -10.39
C TRP A 151 -2.48 4.00 -10.78
N ALA A 152 -2.66 3.73 -12.07
CA ALA A 152 -2.78 2.38 -12.62
C ALA A 152 -1.43 1.67 -12.84
N GLY A 153 -0.33 2.41 -12.78
CA GLY A 153 1.03 1.88 -12.96
C GLY A 153 1.65 1.28 -11.70
N SER A 154 0.85 1.02 -10.65
CA SER A 154 1.32 0.39 -9.43
C SER A 154 0.47 -0.83 -9.06
N LEU A 155 1.11 -1.80 -8.43
CA LEU A 155 0.47 -2.97 -7.84
C LEU A 155 0.60 -2.88 -6.32
N ARG A 156 -0.31 -3.54 -5.62
CA ARG A 156 -0.25 -3.66 -4.16
C ARG A 156 -0.15 -5.10 -3.76
N TYR A 157 0.86 -5.39 -2.96
CA TYR A 157 1.00 -6.65 -2.27
C TYR A 157 0.58 -6.46 -0.81
N HIS A 158 -0.32 -7.30 -0.33
CA HIS A 158 -0.75 -7.33 1.05
C HIS A 158 -0.30 -8.63 1.69
N LEU A 159 0.49 -8.52 2.74
CA LEU A 159 0.90 -9.64 3.59
C LEU A 159 0.13 -9.51 4.92
N GLY A 160 -0.75 -10.48 5.21
CA GLY A 160 -1.41 -10.57 6.50
C GLY A 160 -0.41 -11.03 7.56
N LEU A 161 -0.22 -10.22 8.60
CA LEU A 161 0.72 -10.52 9.69
C LEU A 161 -0.01 -10.96 10.95
N SER A 162 -1.16 -10.34 11.23
CA SER A 162 -2.06 -10.70 12.31
C SER A 162 -3.48 -10.51 11.80
N THR A 163 -4.28 -11.56 11.83
CA THR A 163 -5.65 -11.56 11.32
C THR A 163 -6.61 -12.13 12.36
N PRO A 164 -7.92 -11.80 12.31
CA PRO A 164 -8.89 -12.22 13.33
C PRO A 164 -9.01 -13.73 13.54
N ASN A 165 -8.43 -14.53 12.65
CA ASN A 165 -8.50 -15.99 12.70
C ASN A 165 -7.13 -16.66 13.00
N ASP A 166 -6.18 -15.87 13.47
CA ASP A 166 -4.86 -16.39 13.88
C ASP A 166 -4.91 -17.01 15.28
#